data_57b6f5ebfcdb25cc6715008d2fca7c2b
#
_entry.id   57b6f5ebfcdb25cc6715008d2fca7c2b
#
_cell.length_a   1.000
_cell.length_b   1.000
_cell.length_c   1.000
_cell.angle_alpha   90.00
_cell.angle_beta   90.00
_cell.angle_gamma   90.00
#
_symmetry.space_group_name_H-M   'P 1'
#
loop_
_entity.id
_entity.type
_entity.pdbx_description
1 polymer ?
#
loop_
_entity_poly.entity_id
_entity_poly.type
_entity_poly.pdbx_seq_one_letter_code
_entity_poly.pdbx_strand_id
1 'polypeptide(L)'
;SDGVFSNSKSVIEKKIFKPSYYGAIAARTQIAAQDVSNLNSNNISLIMGSDAHLVLYPINQKKEFNLVCIIRKKSEDNDSIKTILENTILKENKNLLNLFKGDLKSWLIYTSDKPIKSIYKNVFYVGDAFYTFPPTMAQGASQAIEAANEIFKLINDNHPDIQNEYFKNRVERTNLINKRSKFNYFGFHISNPLLKILRNE
;
A
#
# COMPACT_ATOMS: atom_id res chain seq x y z
N SER A 1 -15.91 -7.46 -4.53
CA SER A 1 -14.93 -6.37 -4.67
C SER A 1 -13.66 -6.92 -5.31
N ASP A 2 -13.22 -6.32 -6.39
CA ASP A 2 -12.18 -6.79 -7.31
C ASP A 2 -11.02 -5.77 -7.42
N GLY A 3 -10.77 -5.04 -6.32
CA GLY A 3 -9.59 -4.20 -6.14
C GLY A 3 -9.67 -2.82 -6.78
N VAL A 4 -8.50 -2.18 -6.95
CA VAL A 4 -8.38 -0.80 -7.46
C VAL A 4 -8.88 -0.66 -8.89
N PHE A 5 -8.71 -1.69 -9.72
CA PHE A 5 -9.17 -1.76 -11.10
C PHE A 5 -10.57 -2.40 -11.24
N SER A 6 -11.41 -2.31 -10.23
CA SER A 6 -12.72 -2.97 -10.15
C SER A 6 -13.54 -2.85 -11.43
N ASN A 7 -13.67 -3.95 -12.16
CA ASN A 7 -14.56 -4.05 -13.32
C ASN A 7 -16.02 -4.07 -12.88
N SER A 8 -16.35 -4.78 -11.78
CA SER A 8 -17.70 -4.83 -11.23
C SER A 8 -18.24 -3.44 -10.94
N LYS A 9 -17.42 -2.55 -10.35
CA LYS A 9 -17.78 -1.16 -10.11
C LYS A 9 -18.13 -0.42 -11.42
N SER A 10 -17.30 -0.58 -12.44
CA SER A 10 -17.51 0.07 -13.73
C SER A 10 -18.79 -0.42 -14.44
N VAL A 11 -19.07 -1.72 -14.35
CA VAL A 11 -20.30 -2.32 -14.92
C VAL A 11 -21.55 -1.84 -14.16
N ILE A 12 -21.52 -1.89 -12.83
CA ILE A 12 -22.67 -1.50 -11.98
C ILE A 12 -23.00 -0.02 -12.17
N GLU A 13 -22.00 0.84 -12.11
CA GLU A 13 -22.20 2.30 -12.21
C GLU A 13 -22.30 2.79 -13.66
N LYS A 14 -22.15 1.92 -14.65
CA LYS A 14 -22.13 2.26 -16.09
C LYS A 14 -21.15 3.38 -16.41
N LYS A 15 -20.01 3.38 -15.72
CA LYS A 15 -18.98 4.43 -15.80
C LYS A 15 -17.60 3.84 -15.66
N ILE A 16 -16.64 4.32 -16.45
CA ILE A 16 -15.23 3.92 -16.34
C ILE A 16 -14.59 4.64 -15.15
N PHE A 17 -14.01 3.86 -14.26
CA PHE A 17 -13.19 4.35 -13.14
C PHE A 17 -11.73 4.03 -13.43
N LYS A 18 -10.92 5.07 -13.62
CA LYS A 18 -9.47 4.92 -13.83
C LYS A 18 -8.76 5.36 -12.55
N PRO A 19 -8.01 4.46 -11.91
CA PRO A 19 -7.14 4.86 -10.81
C PRO A 19 -5.97 5.69 -11.35
N SER A 20 -5.41 6.55 -10.50
CA SER A 20 -4.27 7.40 -10.83
C SER A 20 -2.98 6.72 -10.43
N TYR A 21 -1.98 6.75 -11.31
CA TYR A 21 -0.63 6.31 -10.98
C TYR A 21 -0.05 7.16 -9.86
N TYR A 22 0.48 6.52 -8.82
CA TYR A 22 0.96 7.21 -7.62
C TYR A 22 2.39 7.77 -7.76
N GLY A 23 3.09 7.42 -8.82
CA GLY A 23 4.51 7.79 -8.99
C GLY A 23 5.46 6.87 -8.23
N ALA A 24 5.06 5.61 -8.04
CA ALA A 24 5.88 4.61 -7.36
C ALA A 24 5.64 3.20 -7.90
N ILE A 25 6.67 2.36 -7.81
CA ILE A 25 6.63 0.92 -8.10
C ILE A 25 6.96 0.15 -6.83
N ALA A 26 6.27 -0.95 -6.61
CA ALA A 26 6.59 -1.92 -5.58
C ALA A 26 7.37 -3.09 -6.18
N ALA A 27 8.43 -3.52 -5.49
CA ALA A 27 9.16 -4.74 -5.77
C ALA A 27 9.08 -5.64 -4.53
N ARG A 28 8.73 -6.91 -4.70
CA ARG A 28 8.56 -7.87 -3.59
C ARG A 28 9.28 -9.18 -3.89
N THR A 29 9.95 -9.68 -2.87
CA THR A 29 10.53 -11.03 -2.87
C THR A 29 10.41 -11.67 -1.49
N GLN A 30 10.65 -12.97 -1.41
CA GLN A 30 10.79 -13.72 -0.16
C GLN A 30 12.22 -14.21 -0.05
N ILE A 31 12.78 -14.12 1.14
CA ILE A 31 14.16 -14.51 1.44
C ILE A 31 14.19 -15.41 2.67
N ALA A 32 15.09 -16.40 2.68
CA ALA A 32 15.25 -17.27 3.82
C ALA A 32 15.83 -16.49 5.03
N ALA A 33 15.40 -16.84 6.24
CA ALA A 33 15.84 -16.13 7.45
C ALA A 33 17.37 -16.20 7.66
N GLN A 34 18.01 -17.27 7.21
CA GLN A 34 19.46 -17.44 7.25
C GLN A 34 20.22 -16.41 6.40
N ASP A 35 19.61 -15.89 5.33
CA ASP A 35 20.22 -14.90 4.44
C ASP A 35 20.20 -13.47 5.02
N VAL A 36 19.50 -13.29 6.13
CA VAL A 36 19.35 -12.01 6.86
C VAL A 36 19.62 -12.16 8.35
N SER A 37 20.63 -12.94 8.71
CA SER A 37 20.99 -13.31 10.09
C SER A 37 21.18 -12.12 11.05
N ASN A 38 21.48 -10.93 10.53
CA ASN A 38 21.65 -9.70 11.31
C ASN A 38 20.31 -8.99 11.65
N LEU A 39 19.18 -9.48 11.12
CA LEU A 39 17.88 -8.90 11.41
C LEU A 39 17.16 -9.66 12.54
N ASN A 40 16.52 -8.91 13.41
CA ASN A 40 15.68 -9.51 14.45
C ASN A 40 14.40 -10.09 13.85
N SER A 41 14.26 -11.42 13.90
CA SER A 41 13.08 -12.13 13.38
C SER A 41 11.77 -11.89 14.17
N ASN A 42 11.80 -11.09 15.21
CA ASN A 42 10.60 -10.70 15.97
C ASN A 42 10.05 -9.34 15.55
N ASN A 43 10.79 -8.59 14.73
CA ASN A 43 10.48 -7.20 14.42
C ASN A 43 10.22 -7.00 12.92
N ILE A 44 9.48 -5.94 12.62
CA ILE A 44 9.44 -5.34 11.29
C ILE A 44 10.61 -4.39 11.17
N SER A 45 11.43 -4.54 10.14
CA SER A 45 12.53 -3.63 9.83
C SER A 45 12.14 -2.69 8.70
N LEU A 46 12.37 -1.39 8.89
CA LEU A 46 12.16 -0.35 7.89
C LEU A 46 13.49 0.32 7.57
N ILE A 47 13.90 0.27 6.30
CA ILE A 47 15.09 0.95 5.79
C ILE A 47 14.60 2.10 4.90
N MET A 48 14.95 3.33 5.25
CA MET A 48 14.47 4.54 4.61
C MET A 48 15.58 5.19 3.78
N GLY A 49 15.26 5.55 2.53
CA GLY A 49 16.15 6.24 1.60
C GLY A 49 15.42 7.32 0.79
N SER A 50 16.17 8.20 0.11
CA SER A 50 15.61 9.34 -0.64
C SER A 50 14.67 8.92 -1.76
N ASP A 51 14.99 7.84 -2.46
CA ASP A 51 14.29 7.38 -3.65
C ASP A 51 13.54 6.05 -3.44
N ALA A 52 13.82 5.36 -2.34
CA ALA A 52 13.19 4.09 -2.02
C ALA A 52 13.14 3.86 -0.51
N HIS A 53 12.20 3.04 -0.07
CA HIS A 53 12.22 2.45 1.27
C HIS A 53 11.94 0.95 1.19
N LEU A 54 12.53 0.20 2.12
CA LEU A 54 12.38 -1.25 2.22
C LEU A 54 11.70 -1.58 3.53
N VAL A 55 10.76 -2.53 3.47
CA VAL A 55 10.10 -3.10 4.63
C VAL A 55 10.36 -4.60 4.64
N LEU A 56 10.93 -5.11 5.73
CA LEU A 56 11.18 -6.53 5.94
C LEU A 56 10.41 -6.99 7.16
N TYR A 57 9.71 -8.09 7.05
CA TYR A 57 9.02 -8.69 8.17
C TYR A 57 8.98 -10.22 8.06
N PRO A 58 9.02 -10.93 9.20
CA PRO A 58 9.04 -12.38 9.23
C PRO A 58 7.69 -12.96 8.79
N ILE A 59 7.75 -14.06 8.07
CA ILE A 59 6.62 -14.89 7.64
C ILE A 59 6.95 -16.37 7.90
N ASN A 60 6.01 -17.27 7.64
CA ASN A 60 6.19 -18.71 7.74
C ASN A 60 6.86 -19.16 9.06
N GLN A 61 6.27 -18.71 10.20
CA GLN A 61 6.81 -19.02 11.52
C GLN A 61 8.28 -18.57 11.69
N LYS A 62 8.65 -17.44 11.08
CA LYS A 62 10.00 -16.82 11.12
C LYS A 62 11.08 -17.60 10.33
N LYS A 63 10.70 -18.52 9.48
CA LYS A 63 11.64 -19.23 8.59
C LYS A 63 12.02 -18.39 7.38
N GLU A 64 11.20 -17.43 7.03
CA GLU A 64 11.37 -16.56 5.88
C GLU A 64 11.04 -15.11 6.24
N PHE A 65 11.56 -14.18 5.47
CA PHE A 65 11.17 -12.78 5.48
C PHE A 65 10.49 -12.40 4.17
N ASN A 66 9.42 -11.62 4.26
CA ASN A 66 8.90 -10.91 3.13
C ASN A 66 9.63 -9.56 3.04
N LEU A 67 10.21 -9.29 1.88
CA LEU A 67 10.89 -8.03 1.56
C LEU A 67 10.05 -7.29 0.54
N VAL A 68 9.69 -6.05 0.85
CA VAL A 68 8.99 -5.13 -0.05
C VAL A 68 9.82 -3.85 -0.18
N CYS A 69 10.14 -3.47 -1.40
CA CYS A 69 10.77 -2.20 -1.73
C CYS A 69 9.78 -1.32 -2.47
N ILE A 70 9.53 -0.12 -1.97
CA ILE A 70 8.73 0.90 -2.65
C ILE A 70 9.70 1.94 -3.18
N ILE A 71 9.71 2.11 -4.51
CA ILE A 71 10.65 2.97 -5.23
C ILE A 71 9.88 4.10 -5.90
N ARG A 72 10.36 5.33 -5.77
CA ARG A 72 9.86 6.47 -6.54
C ARG A 72 10.16 6.29 -8.02
N LYS A 73 9.14 6.38 -8.85
CA LYS A 73 9.25 6.27 -10.31
C LYS A 73 8.24 7.19 -10.94
N LYS A 74 8.73 8.24 -11.62
CA LYS A 74 7.84 9.29 -12.17
C LYS A 74 7.02 8.83 -13.36
N SER A 75 7.54 7.93 -14.19
CA SER A 75 6.89 7.44 -15.40
C SER A 75 6.41 6.00 -15.24
N GLU A 76 5.39 5.63 -16.01
CA GLU A 76 4.84 4.27 -16.06
C GLU A 76 5.59 3.35 -17.05
N ASP A 77 6.83 3.71 -17.45
CA ASP A 77 7.61 2.95 -18.41
C ASP A 77 7.88 1.51 -17.94
N ASN A 78 8.03 0.61 -18.90
CA ASN A 78 8.30 -0.81 -18.67
C ASN A 78 9.78 -1.12 -18.43
N ASP A 79 10.50 -0.29 -17.67
CA ASP A 79 11.87 -0.61 -17.29
C ASP A 79 11.92 -1.92 -16.49
N SER A 80 12.99 -2.69 -16.69
CA SER A 80 13.22 -3.87 -15.87
C SER A 80 13.32 -3.52 -14.40
N ILE A 81 12.57 -4.20 -13.54
CA ILE A 81 12.63 -3.97 -12.10
C ILE A 81 14.04 -4.15 -11.53
N LYS A 82 14.85 -5.04 -12.13
CA LYS A 82 16.26 -5.20 -11.77
C LYS A 82 17.05 -3.92 -12.03
N THR A 83 16.91 -3.32 -13.22
CA THR A 83 17.56 -2.06 -13.58
C THR A 83 17.13 -0.93 -12.66
N ILE A 84 15.84 -0.85 -12.31
CA ILE A 84 15.34 0.15 -11.37
C ILE A 84 15.96 -0.04 -9.99
N LEU A 85 16.00 -1.26 -9.46
CA LEU A 85 16.62 -1.56 -8.17
C LEU A 85 18.10 -1.21 -8.17
N GLU A 86 18.85 -1.59 -9.21
CA GLU A 86 20.27 -1.29 -9.36
C GLU A 86 20.54 0.21 -9.35
N ASN A 87 19.75 0.98 -10.08
CA ASN A 87 19.94 2.43 -10.19
C ASN A 87 19.52 3.20 -8.93
N THR A 88 18.66 2.63 -8.10
CA THR A 88 18.11 3.32 -6.93
C THR A 88 18.80 2.88 -5.63
N ILE A 89 18.88 1.58 -5.38
CA ILE A 89 19.41 1.03 -4.11
C ILE A 89 20.93 1.00 -4.09
N LEU A 90 21.59 0.76 -5.25
CA LEU A 90 23.05 0.72 -5.32
C LEU A 90 23.73 2.02 -4.95
N LYS A 91 23.08 3.15 -5.18
CA LYS A 91 23.62 4.45 -4.80
C LYS A 91 23.80 4.61 -3.29
N GLU A 92 22.92 3.98 -2.52
CA GLU A 92 22.89 4.12 -1.06
C GLU A 92 23.49 2.89 -0.34
N ASN A 93 23.25 1.66 -0.84
CA ASN A 93 23.79 0.47 -0.18
C ASN A 93 23.80 -0.77 -1.12
N LYS A 94 24.97 -1.09 -1.68
CA LYS A 94 25.16 -2.23 -2.61
C LYS A 94 24.78 -3.59 -2.01
N ASN A 95 24.93 -3.76 -0.71
CA ASN A 95 24.63 -5.03 -0.04
C ASN A 95 23.13 -5.35 -0.06
N LEU A 96 22.26 -4.36 -0.15
CA LEU A 96 20.81 -4.58 -0.19
C LEU A 96 20.34 -5.24 -1.48
N LEU A 97 21.06 -5.11 -2.59
CA LEU A 97 20.71 -5.83 -3.83
C LEU A 97 20.76 -7.33 -3.70
N ASN A 98 21.67 -7.84 -2.85
CA ASN A 98 21.78 -9.27 -2.63
C ASN A 98 20.51 -9.88 -2.05
N LEU A 99 19.65 -9.08 -1.43
CA LEU A 99 18.36 -9.52 -0.90
C LEU A 99 17.31 -9.76 -2.00
N PHE A 100 17.51 -9.27 -3.23
CA PHE A 100 16.56 -9.39 -4.35
C PHE A 100 16.93 -10.50 -5.34
N LYS A 101 17.56 -11.58 -4.87
CA LYS A 101 17.99 -12.73 -5.70
C LYS A 101 16.88 -13.76 -5.98
N GLY A 102 15.80 -13.75 -5.21
CA GLY A 102 14.70 -14.71 -5.32
C GLY A 102 13.70 -14.37 -6.42
N ASP A 103 12.52 -15.01 -6.37
CA ASP A 103 11.38 -14.68 -7.25
C ASP A 103 10.92 -13.24 -6.98
N LEU A 104 11.24 -12.36 -7.92
CA LEU A 104 11.01 -10.93 -7.81
C LEU A 104 9.73 -10.55 -8.56
N LYS A 105 8.71 -10.16 -7.82
CA LYS A 105 7.46 -9.62 -8.35
C LYS A 105 7.44 -8.11 -8.25
N SER A 106 6.88 -7.44 -9.26
CA SER A 106 6.74 -5.98 -9.23
C SER A 106 5.41 -5.53 -9.80
N TRP A 107 4.93 -4.38 -9.32
CA TRP A 107 3.72 -3.72 -9.84
C TRP A 107 3.78 -2.22 -9.59
N LEU A 108 3.18 -1.48 -10.50
CA LEU A 108 2.96 -0.04 -10.35
C LEU A 108 1.92 0.22 -9.25
N ILE A 109 2.14 1.25 -8.45
CA ILE A 109 1.20 1.63 -7.39
C ILE A 109 0.19 2.61 -7.94
N TYR A 110 -1.10 2.28 -7.78
CA TYR A 110 -2.22 3.12 -8.16
C TYR A 110 -3.04 3.51 -6.94
N THR A 111 -3.65 4.67 -6.99
CA THR A 111 -4.53 5.19 -5.95
C THR A 111 -5.83 5.71 -6.56
N SER A 112 -6.88 5.79 -5.75
CA SER A 112 -8.14 6.42 -6.15
C SER A 112 -8.11 7.92 -5.89
N ASP A 113 -8.75 8.72 -6.75
CA ASP A 113 -8.87 10.16 -6.54
C ASP A 113 -9.83 10.48 -5.40
N LYS A 114 -10.93 9.73 -5.33
CA LYS A 114 -11.98 9.92 -4.31
C LYS A 114 -12.68 8.61 -3.96
N PRO A 115 -13.27 8.52 -2.76
CA PRO A 115 -14.16 7.42 -2.39
C PRO A 115 -15.38 7.35 -3.32
N ILE A 116 -15.87 6.12 -3.55
CA ILE A 116 -17.00 5.87 -4.45
C ILE A 116 -18.22 5.40 -3.67
N LYS A 117 -19.34 6.09 -3.89
CA LYS A 117 -20.67 5.69 -3.46
C LYS A 117 -21.46 5.17 -4.65
N SER A 118 -22.13 4.02 -4.50
CA SER A 118 -23.01 3.51 -5.55
C SER A 118 -24.27 4.36 -5.71
N ILE A 119 -24.78 4.45 -6.94
CA ILE A 119 -26.11 4.99 -7.22
C ILE A 119 -27.24 4.05 -6.74
N TYR A 120 -26.93 2.79 -6.51
CA TYR A 120 -27.89 1.77 -6.05
C TYR A 120 -27.78 1.61 -4.53
N LYS A 121 -28.91 1.75 -3.81
CA LYS A 121 -28.97 1.75 -2.35
C LYS A 121 -28.52 0.45 -1.67
N ASN A 122 -28.56 -0.67 -2.39
CA ASN A 122 -28.20 -2.01 -1.91
C ASN A 122 -26.80 -2.45 -2.38
N VAL A 123 -26.01 -1.56 -2.97
CA VAL A 123 -24.65 -1.86 -3.42
C VAL A 123 -23.63 -1.10 -2.58
N PHE A 124 -22.68 -1.85 -2.02
CA PHE A 124 -21.61 -1.32 -1.16
C PHE A 124 -20.24 -1.70 -1.73
N TYR A 125 -19.39 -0.72 -1.92
CA TYR A 125 -17.98 -0.96 -2.26
C TYR A 125 -17.15 -1.05 -0.99
N VAL A 126 -16.24 -2.03 -0.93
CA VAL A 126 -15.35 -2.25 0.22
C VAL A 126 -13.89 -2.33 -0.25
N GLY A 127 -12.95 -2.07 0.66
CA GLY A 127 -11.52 -2.12 0.37
C GLY A 127 -11.11 -1.19 -0.79
N ASP A 128 -10.21 -1.67 -1.65
CA ASP A 128 -9.65 -0.87 -2.73
C ASP A 128 -10.68 -0.49 -3.82
N ALA A 129 -11.78 -1.24 -3.94
CA ALA A 129 -12.89 -0.85 -4.83
C ALA A 129 -13.63 0.39 -4.33
N PHE A 130 -13.66 0.61 -3.01
CA PHE A 130 -14.20 1.83 -2.41
C PHE A 130 -13.23 2.99 -2.51
N TYR A 131 -12.00 2.79 -2.01
CA TYR A 131 -10.95 3.81 -2.00
C TYR A 131 -9.58 3.20 -1.78
N THR A 132 -8.65 3.47 -2.70
CA THR A 132 -7.26 3.01 -2.64
C THR A 132 -6.33 4.16 -2.28
N PHE A 133 -5.44 3.94 -1.34
CA PHE A 133 -4.43 4.88 -0.84
C PHE A 133 -3.03 4.25 -0.82
N PRO A 134 -1.94 5.04 -0.67
CA PRO A 134 -0.59 4.51 -0.66
C PRO A 134 -0.37 3.44 0.43
N PRO A 135 0.40 2.36 0.16
CA PRO A 135 0.49 1.20 1.05
C PRO A 135 1.40 1.38 2.28
N THR A 136 1.88 2.59 2.57
CA THR A 136 2.88 2.90 3.60
C THR A 136 2.43 2.68 5.05
N MET A 137 1.17 2.36 5.27
CA MET A 137 0.62 2.00 6.58
C MET A 137 0.16 0.55 6.69
N ALA A 138 0.31 -0.26 5.62
CA ALA A 138 -0.17 -1.65 5.56
C ALA A 138 -1.66 -1.81 5.94
N GLN A 139 -2.51 -0.79 5.66
CA GLN A 139 -3.91 -0.73 6.11
C GLN A 139 -4.93 -1.29 5.12
N GLY A 140 -4.53 -1.69 3.91
CA GLY A 140 -5.48 -2.10 2.86
C GLY A 140 -6.43 -3.21 3.31
N ALA A 141 -5.90 -4.33 3.79
CA ALA A 141 -6.70 -5.46 4.26
C ALA A 141 -7.55 -5.10 5.49
N SER A 142 -6.97 -4.38 6.46
CA SER A 142 -7.69 -3.94 7.67
C SER A 142 -8.88 -3.06 7.32
N GLN A 143 -8.74 -2.15 6.35
CA GLN A 143 -9.83 -1.29 5.91
C GLN A 143 -10.94 -2.05 5.19
N ALA A 144 -10.62 -3.11 4.47
CA ALA A 144 -11.63 -3.98 3.87
C ALA A 144 -12.43 -4.74 4.93
N ILE A 145 -11.75 -5.26 5.98
CA ILE A 145 -12.37 -5.97 7.11
C ILE A 145 -13.23 -4.99 7.93
N GLU A 146 -12.72 -3.81 8.28
CA GLU A 146 -13.48 -2.77 8.98
C GLU A 146 -14.75 -2.40 8.20
N ALA A 147 -14.66 -2.22 6.88
CA ALA A 147 -15.78 -1.88 6.03
C ALA A 147 -16.87 -2.96 6.03
N ALA A 148 -16.47 -4.24 5.91
CA ALA A 148 -17.42 -5.35 5.95
C ALA A 148 -18.13 -5.46 7.31
N ASN A 149 -17.38 -5.30 8.40
CA ASN A 149 -17.95 -5.31 9.75
C ASN A 149 -18.91 -4.13 9.99
N GLU A 150 -18.62 -2.97 9.45
CA GLU A 150 -19.49 -1.81 9.57
C GLU A 150 -20.82 -2.01 8.84
N ILE A 151 -20.80 -2.53 7.61
CA ILE A 151 -22.03 -2.89 6.88
C ILE A 151 -22.83 -3.91 7.68
N PHE A 152 -22.19 -4.95 8.21
CA PHE A 152 -22.84 -5.97 9.03
C PHE A 152 -23.54 -5.37 10.25
N LYS A 153 -22.88 -4.47 10.98
CA LYS A 153 -23.47 -3.78 12.13
C LYS A 153 -24.68 -2.93 11.74
N LEU A 154 -24.56 -2.11 10.71
CA LEU A 154 -25.65 -1.25 10.25
C LEU A 154 -26.90 -2.06 9.82
N ILE A 155 -26.68 -3.25 9.22
CA ILE A 155 -27.78 -4.17 8.88
C ILE A 155 -28.43 -4.75 10.15
N ASN A 156 -27.62 -5.28 11.08
CA ASN A 156 -28.14 -5.88 12.32
C ASN A 156 -28.89 -4.88 13.19
N ASP A 157 -28.42 -3.62 13.24
CA ASP A 157 -29.03 -2.54 14.01
C ASP A 157 -30.27 -1.96 13.30
N ASN A 158 -30.67 -2.51 12.15
CA ASN A 158 -31.77 -2.01 11.32
C ASN A 158 -31.67 -0.49 11.06
N HIS A 159 -30.45 -0.03 10.76
CA HIS A 159 -30.24 1.41 10.53
C HIS A 159 -31.10 1.92 9.36
N PRO A 160 -31.82 3.04 9.50
CA PRO A 160 -32.80 3.50 8.50
C PRO A 160 -32.18 3.90 7.16
N ASP A 161 -30.90 4.27 7.16
CA ASP A 161 -30.17 4.68 5.94
C ASP A 161 -28.73 4.12 5.96
N ILE A 162 -28.62 2.82 5.72
CA ILE A 162 -27.35 2.07 5.80
C ILE A 162 -26.33 2.66 4.82
N GLN A 163 -26.73 2.95 3.59
CA GLN A 163 -25.77 3.38 2.56
C GLN A 163 -25.16 4.75 2.85
N ASN A 164 -25.95 5.73 3.28
CA ASN A 164 -25.42 7.06 3.58
C ASN A 164 -24.55 7.04 4.83
N GLU A 165 -24.96 6.34 5.88
CA GLU A 165 -24.17 6.23 7.11
C GLU A 165 -22.85 5.51 6.87
N TYR A 166 -22.90 4.37 6.19
CA TYR A 166 -21.68 3.65 5.77
C TYR A 166 -20.74 4.56 4.96
N PHE A 167 -21.26 5.23 3.93
CA PHE A 167 -20.43 6.09 3.08
C PHE A 167 -19.77 7.22 3.88
N LYS A 168 -20.52 7.92 4.72
CA LYS A 168 -20.02 9.00 5.57
C LYS A 168 -18.88 8.53 6.47
N ASN A 169 -19.09 7.45 7.21
CA ASN A 169 -18.11 6.91 8.17
C ASN A 169 -16.85 6.41 7.44
N ARG A 170 -17.01 5.71 6.31
CA ARG A 170 -15.87 5.21 5.52
C ARG A 170 -15.08 6.32 4.86
N VAL A 171 -15.73 7.39 4.38
CA VAL A 171 -15.03 8.56 3.84
C VAL A 171 -14.15 9.21 4.90
N GLU A 172 -14.69 9.45 6.09
CA GLU A 172 -13.92 10.03 7.20
C GLU A 172 -12.71 9.15 7.55
N ARG A 173 -12.94 7.85 7.77
CA ARG A 173 -11.91 6.89 8.14
C ARG A 173 -10.82 6.75 7.08
N THR A 174 -11.20 6.56 5.83
CA THR A 174 -10.22 6.36 4.74
C THR A 174 -9.45 7.63 4.40
N ASN A 175 -10.06 8.81 4.52
CA ASN A 175 -9.36 10.09 4.36
C ASN A 175 -8.26 10.29 5.42
N LEU A 176 -8.55 9.94 6.68
CA LEU A 176 -7.54 9.98 7.75
C LEU A 176 -6.36 9.05 7.42
N ILE A 177 -6.63 7.81 6.99
CA ILE A 177 -5.59 6.84 6.63
C ILE A 177 -4.79 7.32 5.41
N ASN A 178 -5.46 7.82 4.39
CA ASN A 178 -4.80 8.37 3.21
C ASN A 178 -3.85 9.53 3.56
N LYS A 179 -4.30 10.46 4.42
CA LYS A 179 -3.47 11.57 4.90
C LYS A 179 -2.22 11.05 5.63
N ARG A 180 -2.38 10.09 6.52
CA ARG A 180 -1.27 9.47 7.27
C ARG A 180 -0.35 8.67 6.35
N SER A 181 -0.90 7.92 5.39
CA SER A 181 -0.11 7.16 4.40
C SER A 181 0.76 8.07 3.54
N LYS A 182 0.23 9.21 3.09
CA LYS A 182 1.00 10.23 2.35
C LYS A 182 2.08 10.87 3.21
N PHE A 183 1.77 11.15 4.48
CA PHE A 183 2.75 11.70 5.42
C PHE A 183 3.90 10.71 5.67
N ASN A 184 3.60 9.42 5.90
CA ASN A 184 4.62 8.38 6.05
C ASN A 184 5.45 8.25 4.77
N TYR A 185 4.81 8.25 3.59
CA TYR A 185 5.54 8.21 2.32
C TYR A 185 6.51 9.37 2.19
N PHE A 186 6.10 10.57 2.56
CA PHE A 186 7.01 11.73 2.60
C PHE A 186 8.14 11.51 3.61
N GLY A 187 7.81 11.12 4.85
CA GLY A 187 8.79 10.89 5.93
C GLY A 187 9.84 9.84 5.57
N PHE A 188 9.42 8.73 4.97
CA PHE A 188 10.33 7.64 4.57
C PHE A 188 11.34 8.07 3.48
N HIS A 189 11.01 9.08 2.69
CA HIS A 189 11.82 9.56 1.57
C HIS A 189 12.45 10.94 1.79
N ILE A 190 12.60 11.39 3.02
CA ILE A 190 13.28 12.65 3.33
C ILE A 190 14.74 12.55 2.90
N SER A 191 15.17 13.50 2.04
CA SER A 191 16.56 13.60 1.56
C SER A 191 17.38 14.67 2.31
N ASN A 192 16.72 15.70 2.86
CA ASN A 192 17.36 16.78 3.58
C ASN A 192 18.07 16.26 4.85
N PRO A 193 19.39 16.51 5.05
CA PRO A 193 20.14 16.00 6.19
C PRO A 193 19.59 16.42 7.56
N LEU A 194 19.17 17.68 7.71
CA LEU A 194 18.61 18.19 8.97
C LEU A 194 17.27 17.51 9.31
N LEU A 195 16.40 17.35 8.31
CA LEU A 195 15.12 16.65 8.51
C LEU A 195 15.30 15.14 8.76
N LYS A 196 16.38 14.53 8.23
CA LYS A 196 16.73 13.13 8.55
C LYS A 196 17.05 12.94 10.03
N ILE A 197 17.74 13.89 10.66
CA ILE A 197 18.03 13.84 12.10
C ILE A 197 16.72 13.85 12.88
N LEU A 198 15.83 14.83 12.61
CA LEU A 198 14.53 14.96 13.29
C LEU A 198 13.60 13.76 13.06
N ARG A 199 13.74 13.08 11.93
CA ARG A 199 12.94 11.88 11.64
C ARG A 199 13.39 10.67 12.44
N ASN A 200 14.69 10.57 12.75
CA ASN A 200 15.32 9.39 13.38
C ASN A 200 15.39 9.48 14.91
N GLU A 201 15.02 10.62 15.50
CA GLU A 201 14.79 10.81 16.94
C GLU A 201 13.37 10.34 17.33
#